data_6f3af18303f4a1fa0fce30aff58ff1e2
#
_entry.id   6f3af18303f4a1fa0fce30aff58ff1e2
#
_cell.length_a   1.000
_cell.length_b   1.000
_cell.length_c   1.000
_cell.angle_alpha   90.00
_cell.angle_beta   90.00
_cell.angle_gamma   90.00
#
_symmetry.space_group_name_H-M   'P 1'
#
loop_
_entity.id
_entity.type
_entity.pdbx_description
1 polymer ?
#
loop_
_entity_poly.entity_id
_entity_poly.type
_entity_poly.pdbx_seq_one_letter_code
_entity_poly.pdbx_strand_id
1 'polypeptide(L)'
;MHPSPALPALDWSAIDTVLLDMDGTLLDLRFDNWFWLELIPRRYAAAHGLEVAEARQRLTPKFVAVRGTLQWYCIEYWSRELMLDIGGIKREALAEVCFLPGAEEFLSRLKASGKRLVLVTNAHPKTLALKNERVALTQYFDACYSAHPFAAPKEDAAFWPRLAAEEKFERQRTLFVDDSMSVLQAARDFGIGWLRAVRRPDSGQPPQHTGEYAAVDRVAELI
;
A
#
# COMPACT_ATOMS: atom_id res chain seq x y z
N MET A 1 -14.86 -17.66 -21.25
CA MET A 1 -14.71 -17.10 -19.89
C MET A 1 -14.96 -18.22 -18.91
N HIS A 2 -13.93 -18.80 -18.30
CA HIS A 2 -14.13 -19.71 -17.18
C HIS A 2 -14.51 -18.88 -15.96
N PRO A 3 -15.56 -19.26 -15.21
CA PRO A 3 -15.85 -18.58 -13.95
C PRO A 3 -14.64 -18.77 -13.05
N SER A 4 -14.14 -17.66 -12.46
CA SER A 4 -13.12 -17.72 -11.41
C SER A 4 -13.65 -18.67 -10.31
N PRO A 5 -12.85 -19.59 -9.79
CA PRO A 5 -13.28 -20.42 -8.69
C PRO A 5 -13.79 -19.54 -7.56
N ALA A 6 -14.91 -19.91 -6.97
CA ALA A 6 -15.48 -19.19 -5.84
C ALA A 6 -14.41 -19.04 -4.76
N LEU A 7 -14.17 -17.82 -4.33
CA LEU A 7 -13.23 -17.51 -3.24
C LEU A 7 -13.58 -18.37 -2.03
N PRO A 8 -12.63 -19.10 -1.43
CA PRO A 8 -12.91 -19.72 -0.13
C PRO A 8 -13.31 -18.62 0.84
N ALA A 9 -14.49 -18.76 1.43
CA ALA A 9 -15.01 -17.80 2.40
C ALA A 9 -14.00 -17.64 3.55
N LEU A 10 -13.86 -16.42 4.06
CA LEU A 10 -13.08 -16.19 5.28
C LEU A 10 -13.86 -16.75 6.48
N ASP A 11 -13.20 -17.58 7.26
CA ASP A 11 -13.72 -17.92 8.58
C ASP A 11 -13.31 -16.83 9.57
N TRP A 12 -14.19 -15.85 9.73
CA TRP A 12 -13.95 -14.74 10.65
C TRP A 12 -13.80 -15.16 12.11
N SER A 13 -14.30 -16.33 12.51
CA SER A 13 -14.13 -16.86 13.87
C SER A 13 -12.70 -17.37 14.12
N ALA A 14 -11.99 -17.73 13.05
CA ALA A 14 -10.59 -18.15 13.10
C ALA A 14 -9.59 -16.98 12.98
N ILE A 15 -10.07 -15.73 12.80
CA ILE A 15 -9.23 -14.56 12.61
C ILE A 15 -9.36 -13.63 13.82
N ASP A 16 -8.26 -13.32 14.48
CA ASP A 16 -8.19 -12.39 15.61
C ASP A 16 -7.58 -11.04 15.19
N THR A 17 -6.57 -11.09 14.31
CA THR A 17 -5.84 -9.91 13.85
C THR A 17 -6.01 -9.71 12.35
N VAL A 18 -6.22 -8.48 11.93
CA VAL A 18 -6.29 -8.09 10.52
C VAL A 18 -5.20 -7.06 10.23
N LEU A 19 -4.24 -7.46 9.42
CA LEU A 19 -3.20 -6.59 8.88
C LEU A 19 -3.68 -6.07 7.54
N LEU A 20 -3.66 -4.76 7.33
CA LEU A 20 -4.10 -4.13 6.09
C LEU A 20 -2.98 -3.25 5.53
N ASP A 21 -2.72 -3.40 4.24
CA ASP A 21 -1.94 -2.42 3.51
C ASP A 21 -2.73 -1.12 3.31
N MET A 22 -2.05 -0.06 2.91
CA MET A 22 -2.61 1.27 2.70
C MET A 22 -2.96 1.54 1.23
N ASP A 23 -1.93 1.66 0.39
CA ASP A 23 -2.01 2.18 -0.96
C ASP A 23 -2.34 1.07 -1.96
N GLY A 24 -3.47 1.17 -2.65
CA GLY A 24 -3.98 0.09 -3.50
C GLY A 24 -4.84 -0.94 -2.75
N THR A 25 -4.94 -0.84 -1.43
CA THR A 25 -5.77 -1.71 -0.60
C THR A 25 -6.92 -0.93 0.05
N LEU A 26 -6.63 0.14 0.72
CA LEU A 26 -7.58 1.03 1.37
C LEU A 26 -7.69 2.38 0.65
N LEU A 27 -6.56 2.95 0.26
CA LEU A 27 -6.49 4.18 -0.51
C LEU A 27 -6.28 3.88 -1.98
N ASP A 28 -6.90 4.71 -2.82
CA ASP A 28 -6.82 4.57 -4.27
C ASP A 28 -5.38 4.82 -4.77
N LEU A 29 -4.75 3.79 -5.33
CA LEU A 29 -3.40 3.85 -5.89
C LEU A 29 -3.30 4.81 -7.08
N ARG A 30 -4.43 5.22 -7.65
CA ARG A 30 -4.51 6.22 -8.72
C ARG A 30 -3.77 7.50 -8.36
N PHE A 31 -3.86 7.94 -7.07
CA PHE A 31 -3.12 9.11 -6.60
C PHE A 31 -1.61 8.91 -6.74
N ASP A 32 -1.05 7.80 -6.25
CA ASP A 32 0.40 7.58 -6.30
C ASP A 32 0.88 7.33 -7.73
N ASN A 33 0.12 6.62 -8.57
CA ASN A 33 0.42 6.45 -9.97
C ASN A 33 0.45 7.80 -10.72
N TRP A 34 -0.59 8.63 -10.56
CA TRP A 34 -0.62 9.97 -11.14
C TRP A 34 0.52 10.86 -10.61
N PHE A 35 0.78 10.82 -9.29
CA PHE A 35 1.84 11.61 -8.66
C PHE A 35 3.20 11.30 -9.28
N TRP A 36 3.59 10.01 -9.33
CA TRP A 36 4.91 9.60 -9.79
C TRP A 36 5.07 9.56 -11.31
N LEU A 37 4.00 9.25 -12.05
CA LEU A 37 4.09 9.08 -13.51
C LEU A 37 3.70 10.34 -14.31
N GLU A 38 2.97 11.28 -13.68
CA GLU A 38 2.51 12.49 -14.35
C GLU A 38 3.01 13.78 -13.67
N LEU A 39 2.72 13.95 -12.37
CA LEU A 39 3.02 15.19 -11.67
C LEU A 39 4.53 15.40 -11.48
N ILE A 40 5.25 14.41 -10.98
CA ILE A 40 6.70 14.51 -10.74
C ILE A 40 7.48 14.74 -12.05
N PRO A 41 7.23 14.03 -13.17
CA PRO A 41 7.88 14.37 -14.45
C PRO A 41 7.64 15.80 -14.90
N ARG A 42 6.44 16.36 -14.72
CA ARG A 42 6.15 17.77 -15.06
C ARG A 42 6.90 18.75 -14.16
N ARG A 43 6.94 18.49 -12.85
CA ARG A 43 7.69 19.32 -11.89
C ARG A 43 9.20 19.26 -12.14
N TYR A 44 9.71 18.07 -12.45
CA TYR A 44 11.11 17.85 -12.81
C TYR A 44 11.47 18.58 -14.12
N ALA A 45 10.65 18.47 -15.15
CA ALA A 45 10.83 19.17 -16.42
C ALA A 45 10.91 20.69 -16.20
N ALA A 46 9.95 21.26 -15.45
CA ALA A 46 9.91 22.70 -15.16
C ALA A 46 11.15 23.17 -14.37
N ALA A 47 11.61 22.39 -13.40
CA ALA A 47 12.78 22.72 -12.57
C ALA A 47 14.11 22.65 -13.35
N HIS A 48 14.18 21.81 -14.38
CA HIS A 48 15.41 21.57 -15.14
C HIS A 48 15.39 22.13 -16.57
N GLY A 49 14.36 22.87 -16.96
CA GLY A 49 14.24 23.44 -18.31
C GLY A 49 14.13 22.39 -19.41
N LEU A 50 13.41 21.29 -19.15
CA LEU A 50 13.28 20.15 -20.06
C LEU A 50 11.85 20.05 -20.62
N GLU A 51 11.71 19.36 -21.74
CA GLU A 51 10.42 18.85 -22.17
C GLU A 51 9.98 17.66 -21.28
N VAL A 52 8.66 17.52 -21.06
CA VAL A 52 8.11 16.46 -20.17
C VAL A 52 8.51 15.06 -20.66
N ALA A 53 8.56 14.84 -21.98
CA ALA A 53 8.98 13.58 -22.56
C ALA A 53 10.43 13.23 -22.19
N GLU A 54 11.33 14.20 -22.24
CA GLU A 54 12.72 14.04 -21.84
C GLU A 54 12.86 13.79 -20.34
N ALA A 55 12.09 14.53 -19.51
CA ALA A 55 12.04 14.29 -18.08
C ALA A 55 11.64 12.83 -17.75
N ARG A 56 10.62 12.30 -18.42
CA ARG A 56 10.20 10.88 -18.25
C ARG A 56 11.32 9.91 -18.62
N GLN A 57 12.02 10.15 -19.73
CA GLN A 57 13.15 9.31 -20.14
C GLN A 57 14.28 9.29 -19.10
N ARG A 58 14.58 10.45 -18.48
CA ARG A 58 15.60 10.56 -17.43
C ARG A 58 15.16 9.91 -16.09
N LEU A 59 13.88 9.98 -15.76
CA LEU A 59 13.35 9.48 -14.49
C LEU A 59 13.11 7.97 -14.50
N THR A 60 12.66 7.39 -15.63
CA THR A 60 12.35 5.95 -15.72
C THR A 60 13.47 5.04 -15.23
N PRO A 61 14.75 5.17 -15.66
CA PRO A 61 15.82 4.31 -15.15
C PRO A 61 16.07 4.50 -13.65
N LYS A 62 15.91 5.70 -13.10
CA LYS A 62 16.03 5.98 -11.67
C LYS A 62 14.95 5.24 -10.87
N PHE A 63 13.70 5.26 -11.36
CA PHE A 63 12.60 4.52 -10.75
C PHE A 63 12.82 3.01 -10.77
N VAL A 64 13.26 2.47 -11.92
CA VAL A 64 13.53 1.04 -12.06
C VAL A 64 14.66 0.56 -11.12
N ALA A 65 15.70 1.38 -10.96
CA ALA A 65 16.89 1.01 -10.18
C ALA A 65 16.62 0.73 -8.69
N VAL A 66 15.58 1.36 -8.11
CA VAL A 66 15.28 1.23 -6.66
C VAL A 66 13.93 0.55 -6.39
N ARG A 67 13.25 0.03 -7.42
CA ARG A 67 11.99 -0.68 -7.24
C ARG A 67 12.16 -1.88 -6.30
N GLY A 68 11.22 -2.06 -5.36
CA GLY A 68 11.27 -3.13 -4.37
C GLY A 68 12.25 -2.88 -3.21
N THR A 69 12.78 -1.66 -3.09
CA THR A 69 13.61 -1.25 -1.96
C THR A 69 12.92 -0.14 -1.15
N LEU A 70 13.35 0.09 0.10
CA LEU A 70 12.82 1.21 0.90
C LEU A 70 13.07 2.59 0.25
N GLN A 71 14.09 2.72 -0.58
CA GLN A 71 14.37 3.97 -1.31
C GLN A 71 13.22 4.31 -2.26
N TRP A 72 12.57 3.31 -2.88
CA TRP A 72 11.40 3.50 -3.73
C TRP A 72 10.28 4.29 -3.01
N TYR A 73 10.07 4.00 -1.75
CA TYR A 73 9.01 4.60 -0.93
C TYR A 73 9.46 5.84 -0.15
N CYS A 74 10.75 6.20 -0.19
CA CYS A 74 11.35 7.25 0.64
C CYS A 74 11.29 8.63 -0.02
N ILE A 75 10.47 9.54 0.55
CA ILE A 75 10.34 10.90 0.02
C ILE A 75 11.62 11.73 0.17
N GLU A 76 12.44 11.51 1.21
CA GLU A 76 13.72 12.18 1.39
C GLU A 76 14.75 11.71 0.36
N TYR A 77 14.77 10.41 0.04
CA TYR A 77 15.61 9.87 -1.03
C TYR A 77 15.27 10.57 -2.35
N TRP A 78 13.98 10.59 -2.72
CA TRP A 78 13.55 11.20 -3.97
C TRP A 78 13.75 12.72 -3.99
N SER A 79 13.60 13.40 -2.85
CA SER A 79 13.86 14.85 -2.77
C SER A 79 15.32 15.17 -3.10
N ARG A 80 16.26 14.39 -2.59
CA ARG A 80 17.69 14.56 -2.91
C ARG A 80 18.01 14.15 -4.34
N GLU A 81 17.50 13.01 -4.78
CA GLU A 81 17.80 12.43 -6.09
C GLU A 81 17.27 13.30 -7.25
N LEU A 82 16.13 13.96 -7.04
CA LEU A 82 15.49 14.79 -8.07
C LEU A 82 15.72 16.29 -7.87
N MET A 83 16.32 16.68 -6.74
CA MET A 83 16.47 18.10 -6.34
C MET A 83 15.13 18.85 -6.32
N LEU A 84 14.07 18.18 -5.82
CA LEU A 84 12.72 18.69 -5.69
C LEU A 84 12.24 18.52 -4.26
N ASP A 85 11.41 19.43 -3.77
CA ASP A 85 10.69 19.21 -2.51
C ASP A 85 9.50 18.25 -2.74
N ILE A 86 9.79 16.94 -2.73
CA ILE A 86 8.76 15.90 -2.93
C ILE A 86 7.69 15.95 -1.85
N GLY A 87 8.07 16.26 -0.59
CA GLY A 87 7.13 16.41 0.51
C GLY A 87 6.16 17.56 0.30
N GLY A 88 6.67 18.74 -0.10
CA GLY A 88 5.86 19.90 -0.43
C GLY A 88 4.94 19.66 -1.63
N ILE A 89 5.45 19.08 -2.72
CA ILE A 89 4.65 18.74 -3.90
C ILE A 89 3.54 17.73 -3.53
N LYS A 90 3.83 16.74 -2.67
CA LYS A 90 2.82 15.77 -2.21
C LYS A 90 1.76 16.45 -1.35
N ARG A 91 2.14 17.41 -0.51
CA ARG A 91 1.21 18.22 0.30
C ARG A 91 0.27 19.07 -0.57
N GLU A 92 0.77 19.70 -1.63
CA GLU A 92 -0.05 20.44 -2.60
C GLU A 92 -1.10 19.54 -3.29
N ALA A 93 -0.77 18.26 -3.48
CA ALA A 93 -1.60 17.28 -4.19
C ALA A 93 -2.52 16.45 -3.28
N LEU A 94 -2.55 16.70 -1.95
CA LEU A 94 -3.30 15.87 -0.98
C LEU A 94 -4.80 15.79 -1.26
N ALA A 95 -5.40 16.78 -1.95
CA ALA A 95 -6.82 16.75 -2.30
C ALA A 95 -7.22 15.53 -3.14
N GLU A 96 -6.28 14.94 -3.87
CA GLU A 96 -6.49 13.77 -4.73
C GLU A 96 -6.44 12.43 -3.95
N VAL A 97 -6.01 12.44 -2.69
CA VAL A 97 -5.99 11.23 -1.85
C VAL A 97 -7.41 10.91 -1.40
N CYS A 98 -7.86 9.70 -1.70
CA CYS A 98 -9.18 9.21 -1.31
C CYS A 98 -9.15 7.71 -1.00
N PHE A 99 -10.15 7.26 -0.25
CA PHE A 99 -10.40 5.84 -0.07
C PHE A 99 -10.84 5.17 -1.37
N LEU A 100 -10.49 3.91 -1.55
CA LEU A 100 -11.16 3.04 -2.51
C LEU A 100 -12.63 2.88 -2.12
N PRO A 101 -13.53 2.72 -3.11
CA PRO A 101 -14.96 2.61 -2.82
C PRO A 101 -15.28 1.51 -1.81
N GLY A 102 -15.99 1.89 -0.74
CA GLY A 102 -16.41 1.00 0.36
C GLY A 102 -15.35 0.69 1.40
N ALA A 103 -14.09 1.17 1.24
CA ALA A 103 -13.03 0.88 2.21
C ALA A 103 -13.26 1.53 3.57
N GLU A 104 -13.80 2.74 3.61
CA GLU A 104 -14.11 3.43 4.87
C GLU A 104 -15.23 2.72 5.66
N GLU A 105 -16.29 2.28 4.98
CA GLU A 105 -17.35 1.49 5.60
C GLU A 105 -16.83 0.14 6.10
N PHE A 106 -16.00 -0.55 5.29
CA PHE A 106 -15.34 -1.78 5.69
C PHE A 106 -14.52 -1.60 6.98
N LEU A 107 -13.70 -0.56 7.07
CA LEU A 107 -12.91 -0.26 8.26
C LEU A 107 -13.79 0.01 9.49
N SER A 108 -14.87 0.75 9.33
CA SER A 108 -15.82 1.04 10.40
C SER A 108 -16.48 -0.23 10.94
N ARG A 109 -16.94 -1.12 10.06
CA ARG A 109 -17.53 -2.42 10.43
C ARG A 109 -16.51 -3.34 11.08
N LEU A 110 -15.29 -3.38 10.53
CA LEU A 110 -14.22 -4.21 11.05
C LEU A 110 -13.79 -3.76 12.46
N LYS A 111 -13.68 -2.45 12.69
CA LYS A 111 -13.41 -1.88 14.01
C LYS A 111 -14.50 -2.25 15.02
N ALA A 112 -15.77 -2.23 14.62
CA ALA A 112 -16.88 -2.64 15.49
C ALA A 112 -16.89 -4.15 15.81
N SER A 113 -16.18 -4.97 15.05
CA SER A 113 -16.11 -6.43 15.28
C SER A 113 -15.23 -6.84 16.46
N GLY A 114 -14.48 -5.91 17.06
CA GLY A 114 -13.57 -6.17 18.18
C GLY A 114 -12.28 -6.90 17.80
N LYS A 115 -11.99 -7.09 16.51
CA LYS A 115 -10.72 -7.65 16.04
C LYS A 115 -9.61 -6.61 16.15
N ARG A 116 -8.36 -7.08 16.34
CA ARG A 116 -7.21 -6.20 16.31
C ARG A 116 -6.91 -5.76 14.88
N LEU A 117 -6.89 -4.45 14.65
CA LEU A 117 -6.65 -3.85 13.34
C LEU A 117 -5.29 -3.17 13.29
N VAL A 118 -4.47 -3.57 12.34
CA VAL A 118 -3.10 -3.05 12.19
C VAL A 118 -2.87 -2.61 10.76
N LEU A 119 -2.46 -1.36 10.59
CA LEU A 119 -2.00 -0.84 9.30
C LEU A 119 -0.53 -1.19 9.10
N VAL A 120 -0.20 -1.78 7.96
CA VAL A 120 1.18 -2.17 7.61
C VAL A 120 1.51 -1.70 6.20
N THR A 121 2.30 -0.65 6.07
CA THR A 121 2.58 0.00 4.79
C THR A 121 4.08 0.16 4.50
N ASN A 122 4.45 0.10 3.21
CA ASN A 122 5.77 0.48 2.74
C ASN A 122 5.97 2.01 2.66
N ALA A 123 4.88 2.79 2.74
CA ALA A 123 4.97 4.24 2.66
C ALA A 123 5.87 4.81 3.78
N HIS A 124 6.68 5.80 3.42
CA HIS A 124 7.50 6.54 4.39
C HIS A 124 6.60 7.17 5.49
N PRO A 125 7.05 7.23 6.77
CA PRO A 125 6.25 7.79 7.85
C PRO A 125 5.66 9.18 7.56
N LYS A 126 6.43 10.06 6.88
CA LYS A 126 5.92 11.37 6.47
C LYS A 126 4.83 11.27 5.40
N THR A 127 4.90 10.30 4.49
CA THR A 127 3.84 10.05 3.50
C THR A 127 2.57 9.56 4.18
N LEU A 128 2.70 8.64 5.14
CA LEU A 128 1.58 8.17 5.95
C LEU A 128 0.92 9.33 6.72
N ALA A 129 1.73 10.17 7.35
CA ALA A 129 1.22 11.35 8.09
C ALA A 129 0.45 12.31 7.16
N LEU A 130 1.02 12.64 5.98
CA LEU A 130 0.37 13.49 4.99
C LEU A 130 -0.99 12.92 4.51
N LYS A 131 -1.02 11.63 4.16
CA LYS A 131 -2.27 10.97 3.74
C LYS A 131 -3.28 10.94 4.88
N ASN A 132 -2.82 10.71 6.12
CA ASN A 132 -3.68 10.72 7.29
C ASN A 132 -4.28 12.11 7.59
N GLU A 133 -3.58 13.21 7.33
CA GLU A 133 -4.13 14.58 7.41
C GLU A 133 -5.37 14.74 6.51
N ARG A 134 -5.40 14.04 5.37
CA ARG A 134 -6.49 14.16 4.38
C ARG A 134 -7.68 13.26 4.69
N VAL A 135 -7.44 11.99 5.08
CA VAL A 135 -8.51 10.97 5.17
C VAL A 135 -8.68 10.39 6.57
N ALA A 136 -7.92 10.86 7.56
CA ALA A 136 -7.97 10.41 8.96
C ALA A 136 -7.92 8.87 9.12
N LEU A 137 -7.14 8.19 8.24
CA LEU A 137 -7.09 6.74 8.13
C LEU A 137 -6.74 6.05 9.45
N THR A 138 -5.78 6.61 10.21
CA THR A 138 -5.23 5.95 11.40
C THR A 138 -6.24 5.82 12.55
N GLN A 139 -7.35 6.56 12.53
CA GLN A 139 -8.41 6.45 13.54
C GLN A 139 -9.08 5.07 13.59
N TYR A 140 -8.99 4.28 12.54
CA TYR A 140 -9.59 2.95 12.46
C TYR A 140 -8.71 1.85 13.07
N PHE A 141 -7.42 2.12 13.29
CA PHE A 141 -6.43 1.12 13.63
C PHE A 141 -5.99 1.19 15.10
N ASP A 142 -5.66 0.02 15.66
CA ASP A 142 -5.05 -0.10 16.98
C ASP A 142 -3.55 0.19 16.94
N ALA A 143 -2.92 -0.10 15.79
CA ALA A 143 -1.51 0.22 15.52
C ALA A 143 -1.27 0.50 14.03
N CYS A 144 -0.24 1.30 13.73
CA CYS A 144 0.15 1.65 12.36
C CYS A 144 1.66 1.52 12.21
N TYR A 145 2.11 0.69 11.27
CA TYR A 145 3.52 0.43 11.02
C TYR A 145 3.90 0.81 9.59
N SER A 146 4.89 1.70 9.48
CA SER A 146 5.65 1.89 8.25
C SER A 146 6.81 0.89 8.22
N ALA A 147 7.16 0.39 7.05
CA ALA A 147 8.28 -0.53 6.87
C ALA A 147 9.66 0.12 7.12
N HIS A 148 9.75 1.44 7.05
CA HIS A 148 11.01 2.18 7.17
C HIS A 148 11.75 1.99 8.50
N PRO A 149 11.11 2.08 9.69
CA PRO A 149 11.78 1.78 10.95
C PRO A 149 12.34 0.36 11.05
N PHE A 150 11.74 -0.58 10.32
CA PHE A 150 12.21 -1.97 10.28
C PHE A 150 13.40 -2.19 9.33
N ALA A 151 13.82 -1.15 8.58
CA ALA A 151 14.90 -1.21 7.59
C ALA A 151 14.76 -2.35 6.57
N ALA A 152 13.53 -2.73 6.23
CA ALA A 152 13.19 -3.75 5.25
C ALA A 152 11.79 -3.45 4.68
N PRO A 153 11.57 -3.48 3.36
CA PRO A 153 10.22 -3.37 2.78
C PRO A 153 9.43 -4.66 3.02
N LYS A 154 8.10 -4.62 2.92
CA LYS A 154 7.21 -5.76 3.19
C LYS A 154 7.47 -6.99 2.32
N GLU A 155 8.00 -6.81 1.12
CA GLU A 155 8.43 -7.88 0.21
C GLU A 155 9.74 -8.57 0.62
N ASP A 156 10.49 -8.01 1.57
CA ASP A 156 11.70 -8.60 2.11
C ASP A 156 11.36 -9.56 3.27
N ALA A 157 11.95 -10.75 3.26
CA ALA A 157 11.76 -11.76 4.30
C ALA A 157 12.16 -11.28 5.71
N ALA A 158 13.07 -10.29 5.81
CA ALA A 158 13.50 -9.71 7.09
C ALA A 158 12.44 -8.83 7.76
N PHE A 159 11.46 -8.32 7.00
CA PHE A 159 10.41 -7.43 7.52
C PHE A 159 9.50 -8.13 8.53
N TRP A 160 8.95 -9.27 8.16
CA TRP A 160 7.88 -9.96 8.90
C TRP A 160 8.28 -10.41 10.31
N PRO A 161 9.48 -11.02 10.53
CA PRO A 161 9.93 -11.32 11.87
C PRO A 161 10.11 -10.07 12.74
N ARG A 162 10.57 -8.96 12.16
CA ARG A 162 10.76 -7.69 12.87
C ARG A 162 9.41 -7.08 13.25
N LEU A 163 8.43 -7.08 12.34
CA LEU A 163 7.07 -6.67 12.65
C LEU A 163 6.48 -7.53 13.79
N ALA A 164 6.61 -8.85 13.72
CA ALA A 164 6.07 -9.76 14.74
C ALA A 164 6.76 -9.65 16.12
N ALA A 165 7.94 -9.07 16.19
CA ALA A 165 8.60 -8.75 17.46
C ALA A 165 7.96 -7.53 18.16
N GLU A 166 7.53 -6.53 17.36
CA GLU A 166 6.88 -5.30 17.84
C GLU A 166 5.37 -5.51 18.04
N GLU A 167 4.70 -6.04 17.03
CA GLU A 167 3.26 -6.31 17.02
C GLU A 167 3.02 -7.80 17.25
N LYS A 168 2.55 -8.14 18.44
CA LYS A 168 2.30 -9.54 18.82
C LYS A 168 0.99 -10.01 18.22
N PHE A 169 1.07 -10.90 17.23
CA PHE A 169 -0.09 -11.56 16.62
C PHE A 169 0.18 -13.04 16.38
N GLU A 170 -0.86 -13.83 16.36
CA GLU A 170 -0.77 -15.25 16.02
C GLU A 170 -0.91 -15.42 14.50
N ARG A 171 0.14 -15.92 13.84
CA ARG A 171 0.23 -15.98 12.37
C ARG A 171 -0.95 -16.71 11.73
N GLN A 172 -1.33 -17.88 12.28
CA GLN A 172 -2.42 -18.70 11.75
C GLN A 172 -3.82 -18.08 11.98
N ARG A 173 -3.93 -17.12 12.90
CA ARG A 173 -5.15 -16.39 13.21
C ARG A 173 -5.12 -14.95 12.70
N THR A 174 -4.26 -14.69 11.72
CA THR A 174 -4.06 -13.37 11.12
C THR A 174 -4.48 -13.38 9.66
N LEU A 175 -5.32 -12.43 9.28
CA LEU A 175 -5.62 -12.06 7.90
C LEU A 175 -4.68 -10.92 7.48
N PHE A 176 -4.05 -11.05 6.34
CA PHE A 176 -3.35 -9.95 5.68
C PHE A 176 -3.94 -9.69 4.30
N VAL A 177 -4.18 -8.42 3.99
CA VAL A 177 -4.75 -7.95 2.72
C VAL A 177 -3.80 -6.93 2.09
N ASP A 178 -3.42 -7.17 0.84
CA ASP A 178 -2.46 -6.34 0.11
C ASP A 178 -2.74 -6.44 -1.41
N ASP A 179 -2.38 -5.42 -2.16
CA ASP A 179 -2.49 -5.42 -3.63
C ASP A 179 -1.23 -5.95 -4.33
N SER A 180 -0.12 -6.12 -3.61
CA SER A 180 1.17 -6.56 -4.15
C SER A 180 1.41 -8.05 -3.96
N MET A 181 1.56 -8.77 -5.08
CA MET A 181 1.79 -10.23 -5.05
C MET A 181 3.13 -10.60 -4.40
N SER A 182 4.17 -9.77 -4.55
CA SER A 182 5.47 -10.00 -3.91
C SER A 182 5.40 -9.86 -2.39
N VAL A 183 4.59 -8.92 -1.91
CA VAL A 183 4.34 -8.73 -0.48
C VAL A 183 3.53 -9.89 0.09
N LEU A 184 2.47 -10.32 -0.61
CA LEU A 184 1.68 -11.50 -0.21
C LEU A 184 2.54 -12.77 -0.19
N GLN A 185 3.49 -12.92 -1.11
CA GLN A 185 4.44 -14.03 -1.12
C GLN A 185 5.31 -14.02 0.13
N ALA A 186 5.90 -12.89 0.48
CA ALA A 186 6.72 -12.77 1.69
C ALA A 186 5.91 -13.04 2.98
N ALA A 187 4.66 -12.57 3.03
CA ALA A 187 3.75 -12.86 4.15
C ALA A 187 3.39 -14.35 4.25
N ARG A 188 3.17 -15.02 3.11
CA ARG A 188 2.93 -16.47 3.04
C ARG A 188 4.14 -17.26 3.54
N ASP A 189 5.32 -16.91 3.07
CA ASP A 189 6.57 -17.58 3.43
C ASP A 189 6.88 -17.40 4.93
N PHE A 190 6.45 -16.27 5.51
CA PHE A 190 6.50 -16.05 6.95
C PHE A 190 5.48 -16.90 7.73
N GLY A 191 4.39 -17.36 7.08
CA GLY A 191 3.38 -18.21 7.67
C GLY A 191 2.11 -17.51 8.11
N ILE A 192 1.75 -16.37 7.51
CA ILE A 192 0.43 -15.75 7.74
C ILE A 192 -0.66 -16.69 7.20
N GLY A 193 -1.64 -17.02 8.04
CA GLY A 193 -2.65 -18.05 7.76
C GLY A 193 -3.68 -17.65 6.71
N TRP A 194 -4.08 -16.38 6.66
CA TRP A 194 -5.12 -15.90 5.78
C TRP A 194 -4.60 -14.76 4.91
N LEU A 195 -4.63 -14.93 3.58
CA LEU A 195 -4.16 -13.92 2.64
C LEU A 195 -5.28 -13.56 1.66
N ARG A 196 -5.40 -12.28 1.33
CA ARG A 196 -6.28 -11.78 0.27
C ARG A 196 -5.56 -10.75 -0.57
N ALA A 197 -5.67 -10.91 -1.88
CA ALA A 197 -5.19 -9.95 -2.85
C ALA A 197 -6.31 -8.96 -3.24
N VAL A 198 -5.94 -7.71 -3.51
CA VAL A 198 -6.86 -6.71 -4.09
C VAL A 198 -6.62 -6.64 -5.60
N ARG A 199 -7.68 -6.86 -6.40
CA ARG A 199 -7.60 -6.84 -7.87
C ARG A 199 -7.73 -5.46 -8.49
N ARG A 200 -8.37 -4.51 -7.81
CA ARG A 200 -8.59 -3.14 -8.31
C ARG A 200 -7.95 -2.09 -7.40
N PRO A 201 -6.61 -2.08 -7.31
CA PRO A 201 -5.90 -1.15 -6.46
C PRO A 201 -5.99 0.30 -6.96
N ASP A 202 -6.16 0.50 -8.26
CA ASP A 202 -6.28 1.79 -8.95
C ASP A 202 -7.63 1.86 -9.65
N SER A 203 -8.46 2.81 -9.27
CA SER A 203 -9.84 2.97 -9.81
C SER A 203 -9.85 3.37 -11.29
N GLY A 204 -8.76 3.91 -11.80
CA GLY A 204 -8.59 4.32 -13.21
C GLY A 204 -8.01 3.23 -14.11
N GLN A 205 -7.66 2.06 -13.56
CA GLN A 205 -7.03 0.97 -14.29
C GLN A 205 -7.91 -0.30 -14.33
N PRO A 206 -7.72 -1.18 -15.33
CA PRO A 206 -8.35 -2.49 -15.32
C PRO A 206 -7.88 -3.32 -14.12
N PRO A 207 -8.64 -4.39 -13.74
CA PRO A 207 -8.21 -5.29 -12.67
C PRO A 207 -6.84 -5.90 -12.98
N GLN A 208 -5.99 -5.98 -11.96
CA GLN A 208 -4.71 -6.67 -12.07
C GLN A 208 -4.85 -8.19 -11.92
N HIS A 209 -3.86 -8.92 -12.43
CA HIS A 209 -3.76 -10.35 -12.24
C HIS A 209 -3.17 -10.64 -10.84
N THR A 210 -3.84 -11.52 -10.09
CA THR A 210 -3.47 -11.84 -8.70
C THR A 210 -2.85 -13.23 -8.52
N GLY A 211 -2.45 -13.87 -9.63
CA GLY A 211 -1.85 -15.20 -9.59
C GLY A 211 -2.78 -16.23 -8.94
N GLU A 212 -2.24 -16.96 -7.99
CA GLU A 212 -2.93 -18.02 -7.24
C GLU A 212 -3.63 -17.50 -5.97
N TYR A 213 -3.47 -16.20 -5.63
CA TYR A 213 -4.05 -15.67 -4.41
C TYR A 213 -5.57 -15.52 -4.53
N ALA A 214 -6.26 -15.91 -3.47
CA ALA A 214 -7.67 -15.60 -3.30
C ALA A 214 -7.81 -14.07 -3.27
N ALA A 215 -8.62 -13.51 -4.19
CA ALA A 215 -8.63 -12.08 -4.41
C ALA A 215 -10.05 -11.51 -4.43
N VAL A 216 -10.20 -10.31 -3.91
CA VAL A 216 -11.40 -9.47 -4.00
C VAL A 216 -11.14 -8.31 -4.96
N ASP A 217 -12.18 -7.74 -5.54
CA ASP A 217 -12.01 -6.50 -6.27
C ASP A 217 -11.62 -5.37 -5.31
N ARG A 218 -12.28 -5.31 -4.16
CA ARG A 218 -12.06 -4.32 -3.10
C ARG A 218 -12.29 -4.94 -1.73
N VAL A 219 -11.69 -4.36 -0.70
CA VAL A 219 -11.82 -4.83 0.69
C VAL A 219 -13.27 -4.88 1.19
N ALA A 220 -14.16 -4.05 0.64
CA ALA A 220 -15.58 -4.06 0.98
C ALA A 220 -16.28 -5.41 0.74
N GLU A 221 -15.72 -6.27 -0.12
CA GLU A 221 -16.27 -7.61 -0.42
C GLU A 221 -15.89 -8.66 0.63
N LEU A 222 -15.05 -8.30 1.61
CA LEU A 222 -14.58 -9.25 2.63
C LEU A 222 -15.59 -9.45 3.78
N ILE A 223 -16.53 -8.49 3.98
CA ILE A 223 -17.54 -8.52 5.04
C ILE A 223 -18.90 -7.98 4.60
#